data_db5ef335bd4bc385aeaccbd9f3a4928d
#
_entry.id   db5ef335bd4bc385aeaccbd9f3a4928d
#
_cell.length_a   1.000
_cell.length_b   1.000
_cell.length_c   1.000
_cell.angle_alpha   90.00
_cell.angle_beta   90.00
_cell.angle_gamma   90.00
#
_symmetry.space_group_name_H-M   'P 1'
#
loop_
_entity.id
_entity.type
_entity.pdbx_description
1 polymer ?
#
loop_
_entity_poly.entity_id
_entity_poly.type
_entity_poly.pdbx_seq_one_letter_code
_entity_poly.pdbx_strand_id
1 'polypeptide(L)'
;MLNICETIFMKWYFFGKDNDNPRINEHLMIYILSLLDPISQFKASLVNHTWKEMVDLTHKYMNLLPTIHRIPLLSKVGLDVLRFKLLSGGMTNTVYRVQIGPNTPKLLAKIPGINPDLIERSQFKRWVLRIPGEVSSFSISREHEAENARKASVLGLNVPIKHFDPDGLQLMEYIENAHDLDKETLQRIDILNTLASMAKKLHTSEPFDNDTAVFERNEQLLERLKSKSFVVPEETDFIAEQMIALKNLFSSYHIEMSPCHNDSTPLNYMMAVSGPKKEKVFYQIDWEYSSNNDFMWDLVYFAIEAKLSKEQELTFLKAYFGEEELTESILAWFTVYKPVVEWWITLWSWTQLANKAKSVSEEEYAKLGTERFAKTLQHLQSDDYRNALDIINADKLLPSFNGHRSFTI
;
A
#
# COMPACT_ATOMS: atom_id res chain seq x y z
N MET A 1 -35.60 29.71 -0.69
CA MET A 1 -34.32 29.13 -1.15
C MET A 1 -33.89 29.66 -2.53
N LEU A 2 -34.77 29.77 -3.53
CA LEU A 2 -34.43 30.35 -4.86
C LEU A 2 -33.80 31.74 -4.78
N ASN A 3 -34.30 32.62 -3.91
CA ASN A 3 -33.81 34.01 -3.77
C ASN A 3 -32.38 34.13 -3.20
N ILE A 4 -31.91 33.15 -2.42
CA ILE A 4 -30.54 33.16 -1.85
C ILE A 4 -29.56 32.71 -2.92
N CYS A 5 -29.89 31.68 -3.67
CA CYS A 5 -29.03 31.18 -4.77
C CYS A 5 -28.91 32.21 -5.90
N GLU A 6 -30.04 32.87 -6.30
CA GLU A 6 -29.99 33.95 -7.28
C GLU A 6 -29.21 35.17 -6.80
N THR A 7 -29.29 35.52 -5.51
CA THR A 7 -28.55 36.65 -4.93
C THR A 7 -27.05 36.34 -4.83
N ILE A 8 -26.67 35.10 -4.50
CA ILE A 8 -25.25 34.64 -4.50
C ILE A 8 -24.75 34.56 -5.95
N PHE A 9 -25.56 34.03 -6.88
CA PHE A 9 -25.26 33.93 -8.31
C PHE A 9 -25.03 35.31 -8.94
N MET A 10 -25.93 36.30 -8.66
CA MET A 10 -25.84 37.67 -9.16
C MET A 10 -24.62 38.41 -8.55
N LYS A 11 -24.35 38.29 -7.26
CA LYS A 11 -23.19 38.92 -6.65
C LYS A 11 -21.88 38.36 -7.21
N TRP A 12 -21.80 37.06 -7.46
CA TRP A 12 -20.58 36.45 -8.01
C TRP A 12 -20.35 36.83 -9.48
N TYR A 13 -21.41 36.90 -10.28
CA TYR A 13 -21.36 37.32 -11.70
C TYR A 13 -20.92 38.79 -11.85
N PHE A 14 -21.30 39.66 -10.94
CA PHE A 14 -20.97 41.09 -11.03
C PHE A 14 -19.64 41.47 -10.34
N PHE A 15 -19.10 40.67 -9.45
CA PHE A 15 -17.90 41.00 -8.69
C PHE A 15 -16.69 40.11 -9.03
N GLY A 16 -16.80 39.19 -9.97
CA GLY A 16 -15.80 38.16 -10.31
C GLY A 16 -14.79 38.57 -11.39
N LYS A 17 -14.50 39.85 -11.60
CA LYS A 17 -13.49 40.30 -12.59
C LYS A 17 -12.08 40.49 -12.07
N ASP A 18 -11.86 40.35 -10.78
CA ASP A 18 -10.51 40.36 -10.20
C ASP A 18 -10.02 38.93 -10.02
N ASN A 19 -9.06 38.54 -10.87
CA ASN A 19 -8.52 37.18 -11.04
C ASN A 19 -7.72 36.63 -9.84
N ASP A 20 -7.58 37.37 -8.73
CA ASP A 20 -6.59 36.98 -7.72
C ASP A 20 -7.16 36.58 -6.34
N ASN A 21 -8.49 36.50 -6.19
CA ASN A 21 -9.05 36.08 -4.89
C ASN A 21 -10.45 35.45 -5.03
N PRO A 22 -10.60 34.12 -5.11
CA PRO A 22 -11.90 33.50 -5.07
C PRO A 22 -12.54 33.78 -3.69
N ARG A 23 -13.51 34.67 -3.63
CA ARG A 23 -14.22 35.09 -2.40
C ARG A 23 -15.00 33.95 -1.74
N ILE A 24 -15.20 32.84 -2.45
CA ILE A 24 -15.79 31.59 -1.94
C ILE A 24 -14.73 30.51 -2.11
N ASN A 25 -14.31 29.89 -1.01
CA ASN A 25 -13.38 28.77 -1.11
C ASN A 25 -14.08 27.53 -1.71
N GLU A 26 -13.31 26.65 -2.33
CA GLU A 26 -13.76 25.42 -2.97
C GLU A 26 -14.75 24.63 -2.12
N HIS A 27 -14.45 24.46 -0.84
CA HIS A 27 -15.28 23.69 0.08
C HIS A 27 -16.68 24.31 0.28
N LEU A 28 -16.77 25.63 0.42
CA LEU A 28 -18.04 26.32 0.56
C LEU A 28 -18.86 26.23 -0.74
N MET A 29 -18.19 26.27 -1.89
CA MET A 29 -18.84 26.09 -3.19
C MET A 29 -19.42 24.69 -3.31
N ILE A 30 -18.66 23.66 -2.99
CA ILE A 30 -19.13 22.26 -3.00
C ILE A 30 -20.35 22.10 -2.10
N TYR A 31 -20.30 22.65 -0.89
CA TYR A 31 -21.43 22.59 0.04
C TYR A 31 -22.67 23.28 -0.52
N ILE A 32 -22.53 24.51 -1.07
CA ILE A 32 -23.67 25.23 -1.69
C ILE A 32 -24.24 24.44 -2.85
N LEU A 33 -23.40 23.92 -3.73
CA LEU A 33 -23.83 23.13 -4.89
C LEU A 33 -24.53 21.83 -4.45
N SER A 34 -24.11 21.21 -3.35
CA SER A 34 -24.77 20.00 -2.83
C SER A 34 -26.20 20.23 -2.32
N LEU A 35 -26.57 21.48 -2.04
CA LEU A 35 -27.93 21.85 -1.63
C LEU A 35 -28.86 22.13 -2.81
N LEU A 36 -28.34 22.20 -4.04
CA LEU A 36 -29.12 22.45 -5.23
C LEU A 36 -29.78 21.18 -5.76
N ASP A 37 -30.95 21.33 -6.40
CA ASP A 37 -31.55 20.25 -7.18
C ASP A 37 -30.73 19.93 -8.44
N PRO A 38 -30.89 18.74 -9.05
CA PRO A 38 -30.10 18.33 -10.22
C PRO A 38 -30.16 19.27 -11.42
N ILE A 39 -31.32 19.93 -11.65
CA ILE A 39 -31.47 20.87 -12.76
C ILE A 39 -30.63 22.12 -12.49
N SER A 40 -30.67 22.63 -11.27
CA SER A 40 -29.87 23.79 -10.86
C SER A 40 -28.38 23.51 -10.87
N GLN A 41 -27.95 22.30 -10.47
CA GLN A 41 -26.57 21.85 -10.60
C GLN A 41 -26.15 21.77 -12.07
N PHE A 42 -26.97 21.20 -12.94
CA PHE A 42 -26.70 21.17 -14.38
C PHE A 42 -26.57 22.60 -14.98
N LYS A 43 -27.46 23.53 -14.63
CA LYS A 43 -27.33 24.92 -15.05
C LYS A 43 -26.04 25.56 -14.57
N ALA A 44 -25.62 25.27 -13.32
CA ALA A 44 -24.36 25.74 -12.76
C ALA A 44 -23.18 25.22 -13.57
N SER A 45 -23.19 23.95 -14.00
CA SER A 45 -22.13 23.37 -14.82
C SER A 45 -21.94 24.01 -16.19
N LEU A 46 -22.95 24.72 -16.70
CA LEU A 46 -22.91 25.42 -17.98
C LEU A 46 -22.32 26.84 -17.89
N VAL A 47 -22.05 27.37 -16.70
CA VAL A 47 -21.56 28.75 -16.52
C VAL A 47 -20.16 28.92 -17.09
N ASN A 48 -19.21 28.06 -16.69
CA ASN A 48 -17.86 28.01 -17.21
C ASN A 48 -17.18 26.71 -16.75
N HIS A 49 -15.91 26.49 -17.19
CA HIS A 49 -15.15 25.29 -16.87
C HIS A 49 -14.99 25.07 -15.35
N THR A 50 -14.66 26.11 -14.58
CA THR A 50 -14.49 26.02 -13.13
C THR A 50 -15.77 25.59 -12.42
N TRP A 51 -16.94 26.12 -12.82
CA TRP A 51 -18.22 25.71 -12.27
C TRP A 51 -18.56 24.27 -12.59
N LYS A 52 -18.24 23.83 -13.80
CA LYS A 52 -18.40 22.43 -14.20
C LYS A 52 -17.55 21.51 -13.32
N GLU A 53 -16.27 21.82 -13.14
CA GLU A 53 -15.38 21.07 -12.25
C GLU A 53 -15.92 21.01 -10.81
N MET A 54 -16.44 22.13 -10.29
CA MET A 54 -17.04 22.15 -8.94
C MET A 54 -18.30 21.32 -8.84
N VAL A 55 -19.13 21.30 -9.86
CA VAL A 55 -20.33 20.43 -9.90
C VAL A 55 -19.92 18.96 -9.96
N ASP A 56 -18.97 18.61 -10.82
CA ASP A 56 -18.46 17.23 -10.96
C ASP A 56 -17.83 16.75 -9.63
N LEU A 57 -17.07 17.62 -8.98
CA LEU A 57 -16.47 17.34 -7.67
C LEU A 57 -17.53 17.20 -6.56
N THR A 58 -18.58 18.03 -6.61
CA THR A 58 -19.71 17.93 -5.69
C THR A 58 -20.43 16.58 -5.84
N HIS A 59 -20.74 16.17 -7.06
CA HIS A 59 -21.34 14.86 -7.31
C HIS A 59 -20.45 13.73 -6.81
N LYS A 60 -19.14 13.80 -7.07
CA LYS A 60 -18.17 12.83 -6.58
C LYS A 60 -18.22 12.71 -5.05
N TYR A 61 -18.23 13.82 -4.32
CA TYR A 61 -18.24 13.81 -2.86
C TYR A 61 -19.60 13.40 -2.28
N MET A 62 -20.70 13.80 -2.92
CA MET A 62 -22.04 13.32 -2.55
C MET A 62 -22.15 11.80 -2.68
N ASN A 63 -21.59 11.23 -3.75
CA ASN A 63 -21.56 9.78 -3.96
C ASN A 63 -20.67 9.02 -2.96
N LEU A 64 -19.73 9.70 -2.32
CA LEU A 64 -18.90 9.11 -1.24
C LEU A 64 -19.64 9.06 0.10
N LEU A 65 -20.61 9.91 0.35
CA LEU A 65 -21.27 10.00 1.67
C LEU A 65 -21.86 8.66 2.14
N PRO A 66 -22.56 7.87 1.33
CA PRO A 66 -23.09 6.57 1.77
C PRO A 66 -21.98 5.64 2.25
N THR A 67 -20.82 5.61 1.58
CA THR A 67 -19.66 4.83 1.96
C THR A 67 -19.06 5.34 3.28
N ILE A 68 -18.92 6.66 3.42
CA ILE A 68 -18.36 7.29 4.62
C ILE A 68 -19.27 7.10 5.83
N HIS A 69 -20.57 7.13 5.64
CA HIS A 69 -21.56 6.95 6.71
C HIS A 69 -21.57 5.51 7.28
N ARG A 70 -20.92 4.55 6.62
CA ARG A 70 -20.65 3.22 7.19
C ARG A 70 -19.63 3.30 8.34
N ILE A 71 -18.78 4.32 8.34
CA ILE A 71 -17.76 4.52 9.38
C ILE A 71 -18.43 5.17 10.61
N PRO A 72 -18.49 4.48 11.77
CA PRO A 72 -19.23 4.98 12.94
C PRO A 72 -18.81 6.37 13.37
N LEU A 73 -17.51 6.69 13.30
CA LEU A 73 -16.95 8.00 13.62
C LEU A 73 -17.55 9.12 12.74
N LEU A 74 -17.86 8.85 11.47
CA LEU A 74 -18.26 9.83 10.45
C LEU A 74 -19.74 9.67 10.02
N SER A 75 -20.49 8.75 10.62
CA SER A 75 -21.82 8.32 10.16
C SER A 75 -22.89 9.42 10.06
N LYS A 76 -22.70 10.53 10.77
CA LYS A 76 -23.64 11.66 10.80
C LYS A 76 -23.06 12.97 10.28
N VAL A 77 -21.90 12.92 9.62
CA VAL A 77 -21.17 14.11 9.19
C VAL A 77 -21.38 14.35 7.70
N GLY A 78 -21.87 15.52 7.33
CA GLY A 78 -22.17 15.90 5.94
C GLY A 78 -21.06 16.74 5.29
N LEU A 79 -21.31 17.16 4.04
CA LEU A 79 -20.38 18.02 3.27
C LEU A 79 -20.26 19.46 3.81
N ASP A 80 -21.15 19.87 4.71
CA ASP A 80 -21.02 21.13 5.45
C ASP A 80 -19.81 21.13 6.40
N VAL A 81 -19.36 19.95 6.78
CA VAL A 81 -18.30 19.72 7.78
C VAL A 81 -17.09 19.03 7.18
N LEU A 82 -17.31 17.98 6.35
CA LEU A 82 -16.25 17.16 5.79
C LEU A 82 -15.59 17.85 4.59
N ARG A 83 -14.27 17.74 4.53
CA ARG A 83 -13.45 18.16 3.40
C ARG A 83 -12.63 16.99 2.91
N PHE A 84 -12.54 16.85 1.60
CA PHE A 84 -11.81 15.78 0.94
C PHE A 84 -10.68 16.36 0.08
N LYS A 85 -9.58 15.64 0.07
CA LYS A 85 -8.52 15.84 -0.90
C LYS A 85 -8.08 14.47 -1.41
N LEU A 86 -8.17 14.24 -2.71
CA LEU A 86 -7.61 13.04 -3.31
C LEU A 86 -6.10 13.03 -3.07
N LEU A 87 -5.59 11.93 -2.53
CA LEU A 87 -4.16 11.68 -2.40
C LEU A 87 -3.71 10.89 -3.63
N SER A 88 -2.53 11.19 -4.14
CA SER A 88 -1.91 10.40 -5.19
C SER A 88 -1.37 9.11 -4.60
N GLY A 89 -1.53 8.01 -5.26
CA GLY A 89 -0.94 6.73 -4.88
C GLY A 89 -1.98 5.63 -4.70
N GLY A 90 -1.54 4.41 -4.82
CA GLY A 90 -2.32 3.19 -4.75
C GLY A 90 -2.71 2.67 -6.13
N MET A 91 -2.09 1.56 -6.53
CA MET A 91 -2.41 0.90 -7.81
C MET A 91 -3.76 0.19 -7.77
N THR A 92 -4.31 -0.04 -6.58
CA THR A 92 -5.51 -0.86 -6.36
C THR A 92 -6.64 -0.14 -5.63
N ASN A 93 -6.37 0.98 -4.94
CA ASN A 93 -7.30 1.64 -4.04
C ASN A 93 -7.40 3.14 -4.31
N THR A 94 -8.57 3.74 -4.02
CA THR A 94 -8.73 5.21 -4.04
C THR A 94 -8.53 5.76 -2.63
N VAL A 95 -7.62 6.73 -2.49
CA VAL A 95 -7.21 7.25 -1.19
C VAL A 95 -7.52 8.74 -1.08
N TYR A 96 -8.23 9.13 -0.03
CA TYR A 96 -8.56 10.51 0.27
C TYR A 96 -7.99 10.95 1.61
N ARG A 97 -7.48 12.17 1.69
CA ARG A 97 -7.39 12.86 2.96
C ARG A 97 -8.77 13.41 3.30
N VAL A 98 -9.30 13.02 4.45
CA VAL A 98 -10.55 13.51 5.01
C VAL A 98 -10.21 14.40 6.20
N GLN A 99 -10.80 15.58 6.28
CA GLN A 99 -10.60 16.46 7.41
C GLN A 99 -11.90 17.16 7.81
N ILE A 100 -11.98 17.53 9.07
CA ILE A 100 -13.04 18.35 9.63
C ILE A 100 -12.58 19.81 9.65
N GLY A 101 -13.42 20.72 9.17
CA GLY A 101 -13.10 22.14 9.05
C GLY A 101 -12.92 22.86 10.41
N PRO A 102 -12.24 24.01 10.44
CA PRO A 102 -11.81 24.67 11.68
C PRO A 102 -12.94 25.22 12.57
N ASN A 103 -14.12 25.52 12.04
CA ASN A 103 -15.27 26.05 12.81
C ASN A 103 -16.26 24.96 13.24
N THR A 104 -15.88 23.74 13.15
CA THR A 104 -16.74 22.56 13.19
C THR A 104 -17.27 22.16 14.58
N PRO A 105 -16.54 22.35 15.71
CA PRO A 105 -17.05 21.90 17.02
C PRO A 105 -18.44 22.44 17.35
N LYS A 106 -18.68 23.71 17.07
CA LYS A 106 -19.99 24.34 17.29
C LYS A 106 -21.09 23.83 16.37
N LEU A 107 -20.73 23.40 15.17
CA LEU A 107 -21.66 22.81 14.21
C LEU A 107 -21.93 21.35 14.58
N LEU A 108 -20.89 20.58 14.87
CA LEU A 108 -20.98 19.17 15.27
C LEU A 108 -21.83 18.99 16.54
N ALA A 109 -21.65 19.85 17.54
CA ALA A 109 -22.44 19.79 18.78
C ALA A 109 -23.95 19.95 18.55
N LYS A 110 -24.37 20.47 17.40
CA LYS A 110 -25.79 20.61 17.03
C LYS A 110 -26.38 19.39 16.31
N ILE A 111 -25.54 18.42 15.94
CA ILE A 111 -25.96 17.21 15.23
C ILE A 111 -26.41 16.18 16.27
N PRO A 112 -27.70 15.77 16.29
CA PRO A 112 -28.18 14.78 17.24
C PRO A 112 -27.46 13.45 17.11
N GLY A 113 -26.88 12.95 18.20
CA GLY A 113 -26.17 11.66 18.26
C GLY A 113 -24.85 11.64 17.48
N ILE A 114 -24.20 12.80 17.31
CA ILE A 114 -22.82 12.86 16.80
C ILE A 114 -21.87 12.14 17.76
N ASN A 115 -20.83 11.53 17.20
CA ASN A 115 -19.80 10.89 18.03
C ASN A 115 -19.07 11.93 18.87
N PRO A 116 -19.05 11.81 20.24
CA PRO A 116 -18.40 12.77 21.14
C PRO A 116 -16.92 12.98 20.83
N ASP A 117 -16.21 11.94 20.36
CA ASP A 117 -14.79 12.02 19.99
C ASP A 117 -14.51 13.07 18.92
N LEU A 118 -15.49 13.35 18.05
CA LEU A 118 -15.37 14.41 17.05
C LEU A 118 -15.44 15.80 17.68
N ILE A 119 -16.19 15.96 18.76
CA ILE A 119 -16.37 17.25 19.45
C ILE A 119 -15.14 17.57 20.31
N GLU A 120 -14.70 16.62 21.14
CA GLU A 120 -13.59 16.84 22.09
C GLU A 120 -12.25 17.07 21.42
N ARG A 121 -12.04 16.43 20.27
CA ARG A 121 -10.75 16.43 19.59
C ARG A 121 -10.72 17.28 18.31
N SER A 122 -11.72 18.09 18.07
CA SER A 122 -12.04 18.74 16.79
C SER A 122 -11.13 19.89 16.36
N GLN A 123 -10.04 20.16 17.04
CA GLN A 123 -9.04 21.07 16.50
C GLN A 123 -8.20 20.31 15.46
N PHE A 124 -8.58 20.44 14.18
CA PHE A 124 -7.82 19.95 13.02
C PHE A 124 -7.57 18.44 12.95
N LYS A 125 -8.62 17.62 13.05
CA LYS A 125 -8.45 16.19 12.79
C LYS A 125 -8.44 15.90 11.30
N ARG A 126 -7.47 15.12 10.92
CA ARG A 126 -7.30 14.60 9.57
C ARG A 126 -7.18 13.08 9.61
N TRP A 127 -7.76 12.45 8.61
CA TRP A 127 -7.70 11.01 8.42
C TRP A 127 -7.35 10.70 6.97
N VAL A 128 -6.86 9.50 6.77
CA VAL A 128 -6.75 8.87 5.45
C VAL A 128 -7.92 7.91 5.32
N LEU A 129 -8.75 8.12 4.30
CA LEU A 129 -9.83 7.23 3.88
C LEU A 129 -9.36 6.46 2.68
N ARG A 130 -9.24 5.14 2.79
CA ARG A 130 -8.94 4.23 1.70
C ARG A 130 -10.23 3.51 1.30
N ILE A 131 -10.60 3.64 0.04
CA ILE A 131 -11.75 2.96 -0.57
C ILE A 131 -11.18 1.89 -1.49
N PRO A 132 -11.53 0.60 -1.27
CA PRO A 132 -11.05 -0.48 -2.11
C PRO A 132 -11.54 -0.31 -3.54
N GLY A 133 -10.66 -0.60 -4.52
CA GLY A 133 -11.03 -0.64 -5.93
C GLY A 133 -11.78 -1.93 -6.28
N GLU A 134 -12.41 -1.96 -7.45
CA GLU A 134 -13.19 -3.10 -7.94
C GLU A 134 -12.34 -4.34 -8.26
N VAL A 135 -11.05 -4.16 -8.46
CA VAL A 135 -10.14 -5.25 -8.80
C VAL A 135 -9.65 -5.89 -7.50
N SER A 136 -10.43 -6.82 -6.98
CA SER A 136 -9.88 -7.74 -5.99
C SER A 136 -8.81 -8.58 -6.67
N SER A 137 -7.57 -8.48 -6.23
CA SER A 137 -6.61 -9.50 -6.58
C SER A 137 -7.12 -10.82 -6.00
N PHE A 138 -7.00 -11.89 -6.77
CA PHE A 138 -7.42 -13.25 -6.38
C PHE A 138 -6.80 -13.72 -5.05
N SER A 139 -5.74 -13.08 -4.60
CA SER A 139 -4.96 -13.43 -3.42
C SER A 139 -5.20 -12.53 -2.20
N ILE A 140 -6.14 -11.57 -2.25
CA ILE A 140 -6.40 -10.67 -1.14
C ILE A 140 -7.61 -11.13 -0.32
N SER A 141 -7.40 -11.38 0.97
CA SER A 141 -8.47 -11.53 1.95
C SER A 141 -8.58 -10.25 2.77
N ARG A 142 -9.65 -9.51 2.60
CA ARG A 142 -9.89 -8.24 3.32
C ARG A 142 -10.04 -8.42 4.83
N GLU A 143 -10.52 -9.58 5.25
CA GLU A 143 -10.63 -9.93 6.67
C GLU A 143 -9.24 -10.10 7.30
N HIS A 144 -8.37 -10.90 6.68
CA HIS A 144 -6.99 -11.07 7.14
C HIS A 144 -6.18 -9.77 7.05
N GLU A 145 -6.35 -8.99 5.96
CA GLU A 145 -5.75 -7.67 5.86
C GLU A 145 -6.10 -6.79 7.07
N ALA A 146 -7.39 -6.73 7.44
CA ALA A 146 -7.86 -5.91 8.54
C ALA A 146 -7.24 -6.34 9.87
N GLU A 147 -7.16 -7.64 10.14
CA GLU A 147 -6.60 -8.19 11.36
C GLU A 147 -5.08 -7.96 11.43
N ASN A 148 -4.36 -8.30 10.36
CA ASN A 148 -2.91 -8.15 10.29
C ASN A 148 -2.49 -6.67 10.41
N ALA A 149 -3.21 -5.77 9.72
CA ALA A 149 -2.97 -4.33 9.82
C ALA A 149 -3.20 -3.80 11.25
N ARG A 150 -4.18 -4.35 12.00
CA ARG A 150 -4.39 -4.00 13.42
C ARG A 150 -3.26 -4.54 14.29
N LYS A 151 -2.85 -5.81 14.12
CA LYS A 151 -1.68 -6.39 14.82
C LYS A 151 -0.43 -5.54 14.59
N ALA A 152 -0.15 -5.15 13.35
CA ALA A 152 0.95 -4.26 13.00
C ALA A 152 0.83 -2.85 13.62
N SER A 153 -0.38 -2.31 13.69
CA SER A 153 -0.65 -1.02 14.34
C SER A 153 -0.36 -1.06 15.85
N VAL A 154 -0.72 -2.16 16.53
CA VAL A 154 -0.39 -2.38 17.96
C VAL A 154 1.12 -2.47 18.16
N LEU A 155 1.84 -3.08 17.23
CA LEU A 155 3.30 -3.13 17.23
C LEU A 155 3.94 -1.74 16.94
N GLY A 156 3.17 -0.74 16.53
CA GLY A 156 3.69 0.57 16.12
C GLY A 156 4.37 0.54 14.75
N LEU A 157 4.14 -0.50 13.95
CA LEU A 157 4.66 -0.64 12.57
C LEU A 157 3.74 -0.03 11.54
N ASN A 158 2.42 -0.07 11.76
CA ASN A 158 1.42 0.56 10.90
C ASN A 158 0.88 1.82 11.54
N VAL A 159 0.29 2.69 10.72
CA VAL A 159 -0.46 3.87 11.20
C VAL A 159 -1.67 3.42 12.02
N PRO A 160 -2.09 4.22 13.04
CA PRO A 160 -3.25 3.86 13.84
C PRO A 160 -4.53 3.78 13.00
N ILE A 161 -5.19 2.63 13.05
CA ILE A 161 -6.44 2.35 12.35
C ILE A 161 -7.62 2.80 13.23
N LYS A 162 -8.54 3.57 12.65
CA LYS A 162 -9.77 4.03 13.31
C LYS A 162 -10.99 3.20 12.94
N HIS A 163 -10.99 2.67 11.72
CA HIS A 163 -12.05 1.82 11.20
C HIS A 163 -11.53 0.96 10.05
N PHE A 164 -12.02 -0.26 9.99
CA PHE A 164 -11.75 -1.19 8.89
C PHE A 164 -12.96 -2.10 8.71
N ASP A 165 -13.62 -2.00 7.56
CA ASP A 165 -14.76 -2.85 7.19
C ASP A 165 -14.28 -4.14 6.48
N PRO A 166 -15.07 -5.22 6.54
CA PRO A 166 -14.73 -6.50 5.90
C PRO A 166 -14.53 -6.42 4.38
N ASP A 167 -15.07 -5.40 3.70
CA ASP A 167 -14.88 -5.17 2.27
C ASP A 167 -13.64 -4.34 1.92
N GLY A 168 -12.86 -3.94 2.93
CA GLY A 168 -11.61 -3.20 2.75
C GLY A 168 -11.72 -1.68 2.87
N LEU A 169 -12.90 -1.13 3.20
CA LEU A 169 -13.03 0.30 3.53
C LEU A 169 -12.26 0.59 4.82
N GLN A 170 -11.34 1.55 4.78
CA GLN A 170 -10.44 1.83 5.88
C GLN A 170 -10.36 3.32 6.20
N LEU A 171 -10.39 3.66 7.50
CA LEU A 171 -10.08 4.99 8.02
C LEU A 171 -8.89 4.90 8.96
N MET A 172 -7.83 5.63 8.64
CA MET A 172 -6.57 5.68 9.40
C MET A 172 -6.28 7.10 9.89
N GLU A 173 -5.42 7.24 10.89
CA GLU A 173 -4.88 8.56 11.23
C GLU A 173 -4.06 9.14 10.07
N TYR A 174 -4.22 10.43 9.83
CA TYR A 174 -3.33 11.17 8.93
C TYR A 174 -2.06 11.57 9.68
N ILE A 175 -0.93 11.10 9.23
CA ILE A 175 0.36 11.43 9.83
C ILE A 175 0.86 12.74 9.23
N GLU A 176 0.94 13.76 10.07
CA GLU A 176 1.44 15.08 9.63
C GLU A 176 2.92 15.02 9.27
N ASN A 177 3.28 15.72 8.20
CA ASN A 177 4.65 15.78 7.68
C ASN A 177 5.26 14.42 7.34
N ALA A 178 4.41 13.41 7.08
CA ALA A 178 4.90 12.15 6.53
C ALA A 178 5.24 12.33 5.05
N HIS A 179 6.28 11.67 4.63
CA HIS A 179 6.74 11.61 3.24
C HIS A 179 7.27 10.22 2.92
N ASP A 180 7.21 9.88 1.66
CA ASP A 180 7.69 8.62 1.13
C ASP A 180 9.23 8.56 1.25
N LEU A 181 9.77 7.35 1.21
CA LEU A 181 11.22 7.15 1.20
C LEU A 181 11.73 7.25 -0.24
N ASP A 182 12.35 8.37 -0.55
CA ASP A 182 13.02 8.55 -1.85
C ASP A 182 14.35 7.78 -1.92
N LYS A 183 14.92 7.72 -3.13
CA LYS A 183 16.15 6.99 -3.39
C LYS A 183 17.33 7.50 -2.54
N GLU A 184 17.42 8.80 -2.28
CA GLU A 184 18.49 9.39 -1.48
C GLU A 184 18.37 8.98 0.00
N THR A 185 17.15 9.01 0.53
CA THR A 185 16.85 8.54 1.88
C THR A 185 17.19 7.06 2.06
N LEU A 186 16.84 6.20 1.09
CA LEU A 186 17.15 4.76 1.11
C LEU A 186 18.64 4.43 1.03
N GLN A 187 19.49 5.34 0.56
CA GLN A 187 20.95 5.12 0.57
C GLN A 187 21.59 5.31 1.94
N ARG A 188 20.85 5.84 2.91
CA ARG A 188 21.36 6.13 4.24
C ARG A 188 21.38 4.89 5.11
N ILE A 189 22.53 4.62 5.72
CA ILE A 189 22.74 3.47 6.62
C ILE A 189 21.79 3.51 7.82
N ASP A 190 21.56 4.68 8.44
CA ASP A 190 20.64 4.82 9.57
C ASP A 190 19.19 4.45 9.20
N ILE A 191 18.79 4.70 7.96
CA ILE A 191 17.47 4.34 7.43
C ILE A 191 17.40 2.83 7.18
N LEU A 192 18.38 2.25 6.48
CA LEU A 192 18.42 0.80 6.23
C LEU A 192 18.40 0.01 7.54
N ASN A 193 19.17 0.43 8.55
CA ASN A 193 19.17 -0.19 9.88
C ASN A 193 17.79 -0.09 10.56
N THR A 194 17.11 1.03 10.42
CA THR A 194 15.76 1.20 10.98
C THR A 194 14.76 0.29 10.30
N LEU A 195 14.77 0.22 8.96
CA LEU A 195 13.86 -0.64 8.20
C LEU A 195 14.12 -2.13 8.46
N ALA A 196 15.39 -2.54 8.58
CA ALA A 196 15.76 -3.89 9.00
C ALA A 196 15.21 -4.24 10.39
N SER A 197 15.32 -3.28 11.34
CA SER A 197 14.78 -3.46 12.70
C SER A 197 13.24 -3.54 12.71
N MET A 198 12.56 -2.79 11.84
CA MET A 198 11.10 -2.88 11.66
C MET A 198 10.70 -4.26 11.10
N ALA A 199 11.39 -4.74 10.07
CA ALA A 199 11.17 -6.06 9.51
C ALA A 199 11.39 -7.15 10.57
N LYS A 200 12.50 -7.08 11.33
CA LYS A 200 12.78 -8.02 12.42
C LYS A 200 11.68 -8.01 13.48
N LYS A 201 11.20 -6.82 13.88
CA LYS A 201 10.12 -6.68 14.86
C LYS A 201 8.81 -7.30 14.37
N LEU A 202 8.49 -7.21 13.07
CA LEU A 202 7.35 -7.88 12.48
C LEU A 202 7.52 -9.39 12.50
N HIS A 203 8.65 -9.87 11.96
CA HIS A 203 8.91 -11.30 11.76
C HIS A 203 9.04 -12.10 13.08
N THR A 204 9.34 -11.41 14.19
CA THR A 204 9.41 -12.01 15.54
C THR A 204 8.16 -11.81 16.38
N SER A 205 7.10 -11.23 15.80
CA SER A 205 5.84 -11.02 16.50
C SER A 205 4.94 -12.27 16.47
N GLU A 206 3.80 -12.21 17.16
CA GLU A 206 2.80 -13.27 17.13
C GLU A 206 2.33 -13.55 15.69
N PRO A 207 2.19 -14.82 15.29
CA PRO A 207 1.76 -15.21 13.95
C PRO A 207 0.45 -14.55 13.52
N PHE A 208 0.29 -14.38 12.22
CA PHE A 208 -0.98 -14.05 11.60
C PHE A 208 -1.86 -15.30 11.49
N ASP A 209 -3.16 -15.10 11.20
CA ASP A 209 -4.11 -16.21 11.10
C ASP A 209 -4.18 -16.81 9.68
N ASN A 210 -3.33 -16.34 8.77
CA ASN A 210 -3.28 -16.78 7.37
C ASN A 210 -1.83 -16.97 6.91
N ASP A 211 -1.64 -17.96 6.04
CA ASP A 211 -0.36 -18.31 5.46
C ASP A 211 -0.34 -18.05 3.95
N THR A 212 0.85 -17.80 3.40
CA THR A 212 1.08 -17.71 1.96
C THR A 212 1.85 -18.92 1.46
N ALA A 213 1.30 -19.57 0.44
CA ALA A 213 1.98 -20.59 -0.36
C ALA A 213 2.51 -19.95 -1.65
N VAL A 214 3.74 -19.43 -1.61
CA VAL A 214 4.33 -18.59 -2.67
C VAL A 214 4.38 -19.31 -4.02
N PHE A 215 4.88 -20.56 -4.03
CA PHE A 215 5.04 -21.32 -5.27
C PHE A 215 3.70 -21.69 -5.89
N GLU A 216 2.77 -22.18 -5.08
CA GLU A 216 1.40 -22.53 -5.50
C GLU A 216 0.66 -21.30 -6.03
N ARG A 217 0.83 -20.15 -5.40
CA ARG A 217 0.26 -18.89 -5.87
C ARG A 217 0.82 -18.50 -7.25
N ASN A 218 2.12 -18.63 -7.44
CA ASN A 218 2.76 -18.34 -8.72
C ASN A 218 2.30 -19.31 -9.83
N GLU A 219 2.21 -20.61 -9.54
CA GLU A 219 1.64 -21.61 -10.44
C GLU A 219 0.21 -21.24 -10.86
N GLN A 220 -0.67 -20.92 -9.90
CA GLN A 220 -2.06 -20.53 -10.18
C GLN A 220 -2.17 -19.26 -11.02
N LEU A 221 -1.30 -18.26 -10.79
CA LEU A 221 -1.28 -17.05 -11.62
C LEU A 221 -0.88 -17.35 -13.07
N LEU A 222 0.14 -18.17 -13.26
CA LEU A 222 0.58 -18.58 -14.59
C LEU A 222 -0.51 -19.37 -15.33
N GLU A 223 -1.16 -20.32 -14.67
CA GLU A 223 -2.29 -21.07 -15.24
C GLU A 223 -3.45 -20.15 -15.64
N ARG A 224 -3.78 -19.15 -14.81
CA ARG A 224 -4.80 -18.16 -15.14
C ARG A 224 -4.44 -17.30 -16.34
N LEU A 225 -3.19 -16.87 -16.45
CA LEU A 225 -2.71 -16.14 -17.63
C LEU A 225 -2.86 -16.99 -18.89
N LYS A 226 -2.44 -18.26 -18.84
CA LYS A 226 -2.60 -19.22 -19.95
C LYS A 226 -4.09 -19.44 -20.28
N SER A 227 -4.97 -19.56 -19.29
CA SER A 227 -6.42 -19.74 -19.51
C SER A 227 -7.09 -18.53 -20.16
N LYS A 228 -6.53 -17.34 -19.98
CA LYS A 228 -6.96 -16.09 -20.63
C LYS A 228 -6.32 -15.87 -22.01
N SER A 229 -5.59 -16.85 -22.51
CA SER A 229 -4.83 -16.74 -23.76
C SER A 229 -3.83 -15.56 -23.76
N PHE A 230 -3.30 -15.21 -22.59
CA PHE A 230 -2.24 -14.22 -22.48
C PHE A 230 -0.96 -14.78 -23.09
N VAL A 231 -0.34 -14.03 -23.99
CA VAL A 231 0.90 -14.45 -24.67
C VAL A 231 2.07 -14.23 -23.72
N VAL A 232 2.68 -15.32 -23.26
CA VAL A 232 3.89 -15.30 -22.44
C VAL A 232 5.13 -15.57 -23.31
N PRO A 233 6.32 -15.06 -22.94
CA PRO A 233 7.58 -15.39 -23.62
C PRO A 233 7.90 -16.90 -23.60
N GLU A 234 8.68 -17.37 -24.57
CA GLU A 234 9.05 -18.79 -24.71
C GLU A 234 9.85 -19.30 -23.49
N GLU A 235 10.70 -18.46 -22.91
CA GLU A 235 11.51 -18.80 -21.72
C GLU A 235 10.69 -18.98 -20.45
N THR A 236 9.39 -18.71 -20.48
CA THR A 236 8.47 -18.92 -19.34
C THR A 236 8.49 -20.38 -18.87
N ASP A 237 8.58 -21.35 -19.78
CA ASP A 237 8.61 -22.77 -19.41
C ASP A 237 9.92 -23.12 -18.68
N PHE A 238 11.06 -22.56 -19.10
CA PHE A 238 12.32 -22.67 -18.36
C PHE A 238 12.20 -22.11 -16.94
N ILE A 239 11.62 -20.91 -16.77
CA ILE A 239 11.42 -20.33 -15.43
C ILE A 239 10.51 -21.23 -14.60
N ALA A 240 9.42 -21.74 -15.15
CA ALA A 240 8.50 -22.64 -14.45
C ALA A 240 9.20 -23.91 -13.94
N GLU A 241 10.06 -24.52 -14.76
CA GLU A 241 10.87 -25.66 -14.34
C GLU A 241 11.82 -25.31 -13.18
N GLN A 242 12.49 -24.16 -13.26
CA GLN A 242 13.35 -23.68 -12.17
C GLN A 242 12.56 -23.41 -10.87
N MET A 243 11.35 -22.86 -10.97
CA MET A 243 10.48 -22.64 -9.81
C MET A 243 10.05 -23.98 -9.17
N ILE A 244 9.79 -25.01 -9.95
CA ILE A 244 9.51 -26.36 -9.45
C ILE A 244 10.73 -26.92 -8.71
N ALA A 245 11.94 -26.75 -9.27
CA ALA A 245 13.18 -27.19 -8.64
C ALA A 245 13.41 -26.47 -7.30
N LEU A 246 13.18 -25.13 -7.25
CA LEU A 246 13.26 -24.35 -6.01
C LEU A 246 12.20 -24.75 -4.99
N LYS A 247 10.95 -24.99 -5.41
CA LYS A 247 9.88 -25.51 -4.54
C LYS A 247 10.30 -26.81 -3.88
N ASN A 248 10.88 -27.75 -4.64
CA ASN A 248 11.36 -29.02 -4.10
C ASN A 248 12.56 -28.82 -3.15
N LEU A 249 13.47 -27.92 -3.48
CA LEU A 249 14.58 -27.54 -2.58
C LEU A 249 14.03 -27.01 -1.26
N PHE A 250 13.15 -26.00 -1.29
CA PHE A 250 12.57 -25.36 -0.11
C PHE A 250 11.79 -26.36 0.74
N SER A 251 11.01 -27.25 0.11
CA SER A 251 10.25 -28.30 0.79
C SER A 251 11.15 -29.34 1.50
N SER A 252 12.44 -29.41 1.16
CA SER A 252 13.40 -30.28 1.85
C SER A 252 13.93 -29.69 3.15
N TYR A 253 13.56 -28.45 3.46
CA TYR A 253 13.89 -27.76 4.71
C TYR A 253 12.62 -27.49 5.50
N HIS A 254 12.73 -27.52 6.82
CA HIS A 254 11.71 -26.95 7.69
C HIS A 254 11.91 -25.44 7.76
N ILE A 255 11.02 -24.69 7.16
CA ILE A 255 11.06 -23.23 7.17
C ILE A 255 10.00 -22.75 8.15
N GLU A 256 10.45 -22.05 9.19
CA GLU A 256 9.52 -21.44 10.15
C GLU A 256 8.82 -20.24 9.49
N MET A 257 7.48 -20.29 9.51
CA MET A 257 6.67 -19.23 8.94
C MET A 257 6.54 -18.08 9.94
N SER A 258 6.80 -16.87 9.49
CA SER A 258 6.78 -15.64 10.28
C SER A 258 5.79 -14.63 9.71
N PRO A 259 5.21 -13.74 10.54
CA PRO A 259 4.42 -12.64 10.04
C PRO A 259 5.21 -11.78 9.06
N CYS A 260 4.73 -11.66 7.82
CA CYS A 260 5.36 -10.90 6.75
C CYS A 260 4.38 -9.88 6.15
N HIS A 261 4.94 -8.80 5.66
CA HIS A 261 4.17 -7.82 4.88
C HIS A 261 3.87 -8.34 3.48
N ASN A 262 4.78 -9.08 2.90
CA ASN A 262 4.76 -9.68 1.55
C ASN A 262 4.75 -8.69 0.37
N ASP A 263 4.68 -7.40 0.64
CA ASP A 263 4.79 -6.31 -0.35
C ASP A 263 5.64 -5.17 0.23
N SER A 264 6.87 -5.50 0.63
CA SER A 264 7.80 -4.59 1.30
C SER A 264 8.48 -3.61 0.33
N THR A 265 7.70 -3.01 -0.59
CA THR A 265 8.21 -1.95 -1.48
C THR A 265 8.48 -0.65 -0.71
N PRO A 266 9.48 0.16 -1.10
CA PRO A 266 9.73 1.47 -0.50
C PRO A 266 8.52 2.40 -0.49
N LEU A 267 7.60 2.27 -1.45
CA LEU A 267 6.37 3.05 -1.53
C LEU A 267 5.38 2.76 -0.38
N ASN A 268 5.54 1.61 0.27
CA ASN A 268 4.73 1.22 1.43
C ASN A 268 5.36 1.66 2.76
N TYR A 269 6.48 2.40 2.73
CA TYR A 269 7.08 2.98 3.91
C TYR A 269 6.93 4.49 3.92
N MET A 270 6.57 5.04 5.07
CA MET A 270 6.51 6.47 5.31
C MET A 270 7.43 6.84 6.47
N MET A 271 8.10 7.99 6.36
CA MET A 271 8.85 8.59 7.43
C MET A 271 8.19 9.91 7.83
N ALA A 272 7.98 10.10 9.12
CA ALA A 272 7.51 11.35 9.69
C ALA A 272 8.49 11.86 10.76
N VAL A 273 8.47 13.17 10.99
CA VAL A 273 9.21 13.78 12.09
C VAL A 273 8.21 14.18 13.16
N SER A 274 8.34 13.64 14.35
CA SER A 274 7.39 13.82 15.45
C SER A 274 8.05 14.35 16.70
N GLY A 275 7.24 15.04 17.52
CA GLY A 275 7.61 15.52 18.84
C GLY A 275 8.62 16.68 18.87
N PRO A 276 8.88 17.24 20.08
CA PRO A 276 9.79 18.38 20.26
C PRO A 276 11.25 18.07 19.89
N LYS A 277 11.65 16.79 20.01
CA LYS A 277 13.01 16.33 19.68
C LYS A 277 13.21 16.04 18.22
N LYS A 278 12.16 16.21 17.35
CA LYS A 278 12.19 15.88 15.93
C LYS A 278 12.62 14.45 15.65
N GLU A 279 12.11 13.51 16.43
CA GLU A 279 12.39 12.08 16.25
C GLU A 279 11.77 11.58 14.95
N LYS A 280 12.51 10.76 14.20
CA LYS A 280 12.00 10.09 13.02
C LYS A 280 11.15 8.92 13.45
N VAL A 281 9.94 8.85 12.94
CA VAL A 281 9.00 7.74 13.13
C VAL A 281 8.71 7.15 11.78
N PHE A 282 8.76 5.83 11.68
CA PHE A 282 8.51 5.11 10.44
C PHE A 282 7.24 4.27 10.57
N TYR A 283 6.51 4.19 9.47
CA TYR A 283 5.32 3.36 9.34
C TYR A 283 5.40 2.56 8.05
N GLN A 284 4.85 1.35 8.07
CA GLN A 284 4.61 0.51 6.90
C GLN A 284 3.11 0.42 6.68
N ILE A 285 2.65 0.66 5.46
CA ILE A 285 1.24 0.73 5.08
C ILE A 285 0.92 -0.29 4.00
N ASP A 286 -0.36 -0.48 3.70
CA ASP A 286 -0.87 -1.35 2.63
C ASP A 286 -0.63 -2.84 2.89
N TRP A 287 -1.27 -3.37 3.90
CA TRP A 287 -1.14 -4.72 4.43
C TRP A 287 -1.96 -5.78 3.65
N GLU A 288 -2.39 -5.49 2.43
CA GLU A 288 -3.33 -6.34 1.68
C GLU A 288 -2.77 -7.71 1.28
N TYR A 289 -1.44 -7.85 1.20
CA TYR A 289 -0.74 -9.12 0.93
C TYR A 289 -0.19 -9.80 2.19
N SER A 290 -0.35 -9.19 3.36
CA SER A 290 0.24 -9.70 4.61
C SER A 290 -0.29 -11.08 4.99
N SER A 291 0.62 -11.92 5.43
CA SER A 291 0.36 -13.30 5.90
C SER A 291 1.64 -13.85 6.52
N ASN A 292 1.55 -15.01 7.18
CA ASN A 292 2.78 -15.71 7.50
C ASN A 292 3.46 -16.22 6.21
N ASN A 293 4.76 -16.06 6.17
CA ASN A 293 5.62 -16.49 5.07
C ASN A 293 7.02 -16.76 5.62
N ASP A 294 7.90 -17.27 4.78
CA ASP A 294 9.32 -17.19 5.04
C ASP A 294 9.77 -15.72 5.08
N PHE A 295 10.30 -15.27 6.20
CA PHE A 295 10.74 -13.88 6.38
C PHE A 295 11.79 -13.42 5.35
N MET A 296 12.53 -14.36 4.75
CA MET A 296 13.48 -14.06 3.68
C MET A 296 12.80 -13.40 2.47
N TRP A 297 11.51 -13.70 2.26
CA TRP A 297 10.70 -13.04 1.23
C TRP A 297 10.69 -11.52 1.39
N ASP A 298 10.34 -11.01 2.57
CA ASP A 298 10.26 -9.56 2.81
C ASP A 298 11.62 -8.88 2.67
N LEU A 299 12.69 -9.53 3.11
CA LEU A 299 14.05 -8.99 3.00
C LEU A 299 14.48 -8.85 1.54
N VAL A 300 14.24 -9.89 0.73
CA VAL A 300 14.58 -9.89 -0.69
C VAL A 300 13.66 -8.94 -1.46
N TYR A 301 12.36 -8.92 -1.15
CA TYR A 301 11.40 -8.03 -1.79
C TYR A 301 11.80 -6.57 -1.61
N PHE A 302 12.10 -6.17 -0.37
CA PHE A 302 12.59 -4.83 -0.08
C PHE A 302 13.87 -4.49 -0.85
N ALA A 303 14.86 -5.38 -0.83
CA ALA A 303 16.15 -5.13 -1.49
C ALA A 303 16.00 -4.94 -3.01
N ILE A 304 15.14 -5.73 -3.67
CA ILE A 304 14.84 -5.64 -5.09
C ILE A 304 14.11 -4.33 -5.41
N GLU A 305 13.04 -4.02 -4.67
CA GLU A 305 12.23 -2.84 -4.92
C GLU A 305 12.97 -1.53 -4.59
N ALA A 306 13.78 -1.54 -3.54
CA ALA A 306 14.66 -0.42 -3.18
C ALA A 306 15.88 -0.31 -4.12
N LYS A 307 16.12 -1.30 -4.99
CA LYS A 307 17.28 -1.38 -5.90
C LYS A 307 18.59 -1.23 -5.16
N LEU A 308 18.74 -1.95 -4.06
CA LEU A 308 19.94 -1.89 -3.22
C LEU A 308 21.17 -2.39 -3.99
N SER A 309 22.30 -1.73 -3.80
CA SER A 309 23.60 -2.27 -4.23
C SER A 309 23.99 -3.46 -3.36
N LYS A 310 24.95 -4.31 -3.80
CA LYS A 310 25.46 -5.43 -2.99
C LYS A 310 25.96 -4.99 -1.61
N GLU A 311 26.57 -3.82 -1.51
CA GLU A 311 27.03 -3.24 -0.25
C GLU A 311 25.86 -2.84 0.67
N GLN A 312 24.80 -2.27 0.09
CA GLN A 312 23.59 -1.90 0.83
C GLN A 312 22.79 -3.14 1.26
N GLU A 313 22.70 -4.17 0.41
CA GLU A 313 22.12 -5.48 0.78
C GLU A 313 22.84 -6.05 2.00
N LEU A 314 24.18 -6.07 1.97
CA LEU A 314 24.99 -6.56 3.08
C LEU A 314 24.76 -5.73 4.36
N THR A 315 24.70 -4.40 4.25
CA THR A 315 24.40 -3.51 5.38
C THR A 315 23.02 -3.79 5.97
N PHE A 316 22.01 -3.94 5.12
CA PHE A 316 20.64 -4.24 5.53
C PHE A 316 20.53 -5.62 6.22
N LEU A 317 21.18 -6.65 5.66
CA LEU A 317 21.19 -7.99 6.23
C LEU A 317 21.98 -8.04 7.55
N LYS A 318 23.10 -7.34 7.66
CA LYS A 318 23.83 -7.21 8.93
C LYS A 318 22.99 -6.56 10.02
N ALA A 319 22.21 -5.54 9.64
CA ALA A 319 21.31 -4.88 10.60
C ALA A 319 20.14 -5.79 11.03
N TYR A 320 19.69 -6.68 10.15
CA TYR A 320 18.61 -7.62 10.44
C TYR A 320 19.09 -8.80 11.30
N PHE A 321 20.13 -9.52 10.86
CA PHE A 321 20.62 -10.72 11.53
C PHE A 321 21.54 -10.42 12.70
N GLY A 322 22.39 -9.43 12.57
CA GLY A 322 23.59 -9.20 13.38
C GLY A 322 24.84 -9.51 12.56
N GLU A 323 25.93 -8.82 12.83
CA GLU A 323 27.15 -8.93 12.01
C GLU A 323 27.79 -10.33 12.11
N GLU A 324 27.79 -10.91 13.31
CA GLU A 324 28.37 -12.21 13.59
C GLU A 324 27.48 -13.38 13.14
N GLU A 325 26.18 -13.14 13.02
CA GLU A 325 25.18 -14.16 12.63
C GLU A 325 25.00 -14.27 11.10
N LEU A 326 25.51 -13.31 10.32
CA LEU A 326 25.36 -13.29 8.87
C LEU A 326 26.34 -14.26 8.20
N THR A 327 25.88 -15.49 7.96
CA THR A 327 26.66 -16.57 7.35
C THR A 327 26.56 -16.59 5.82
N GLU A 328 27.47 -17.34 5.17
CA GLU A 328 27.39 -17.62 3.73
C GLU A 328 26.08 -18.32 3.35
N SER A 329 25.57 -19.20 4.20
CA SER A 329 24.30 -19.89 4.00
C SER A 329 23.13 -18.89 3.95
N ILE A 330 23.07 -17.90 4.84
CA ILE A 330 22.05 -16.84 4.83
C ILE A 330 22.13 -16.04 3.50
N LEU A 331 23.34 -15.67 3.08
CA LEU A 331 23.54 -14.95 1.83
C LEU A 331 23.16 -15.80 0.60
N ALA A 332 23.41 -17.10 0.67
CA ALA A 332 22.99 -18.03 -0.36
C ALA A 332 21.44 -18.11 -0.46
N TRP A 333 20.75 -18.26 0.66
CA TRP A 333 19.28 -18.23 0.70
C TRP A 333 18.71 -16.91 0.20
N PHE A 334 19.26 -15.77 0.61
CA PHE A 334 18.89 -14.46 0.09
C PHE A 334 19.03 -14.37 -1.43
N THR A 335 20.11 -14.96 -1.98
CA THR A 335 20.37 -14.96 -3.42
C THR A 335 19.38 -15.83 -4.17
N VAL A 336 19.06 -17.04 -3.71
CA VAL A 336 18.12 -17.93 -4.39
C VAL A 336 16.67 -17.47 -4.31
N TYR A 337 16.32 -16.61 -3.35
CA TYR A 337 14.98 -15.98 -3.29
C TYR A 337 14.78 -14.90 -4.35
N LYS A 338 15.83 -14.25 -4.85
CA LYS A 338 15.71 -13.15 -5.82
C LYS A 338 14.87 -13.53 -7.05
N PRO A 339 15.15 -14.63 -7.78
CA PRO A 339 14.33 -15.01 -8.92
C PRO A 339 12.88 -15.37 -8.54
N VAL A 340 12.62 -15.86 -7.33
CA VAL A 340 11.26 -16.19 -6.87
C VAL A 340 10.42 -14.92 -6.70
N VAL A 341 10.98 -13.87 -6.11
CA VAL A 341 10.34 -12.57 -5.93
C VAL A 341 10.13 -11.86 -7.26
N GLU A 342 11.16 -11.80 -8.12
CA GLU A 342 11.06 -11.20 -9.46
C GLU A 342 9.99 -11.89 -10.31
N TRP A 343 9.89 -13.22 -10.21
CA TRP A 343 8.87 -13.99 -10.90
C TRP A 343 7.47 -13.69 -10.40
N TRP A 344 7.28 -13.54 -9.10
CA TRP A 344 6.01 -13.08 -8.52
C TRP A 344 5.58 -11.73 -9.09
N ILE A 345 6.48 -10.75 -9.09
CA ILE A 345 6.18 -9.41 -9.60
C ILE A 345 5.85 -9.45 -11.10
N THR A 346 6.53 -10.30 -11.87
CA THR A 346 6.24 -10.56 -13.29
C THR A 346 4.81 -11.05 -13.47
N LEU A 347 4.44 -12.14 -12.80
CA LEU A 347 3.12 -12.75 -12.91
C LEU A 347 2.01 -11.82 -12.43
N TRP A 348 2.25 -11.09 -11.34
CA TRP A 348 1.34 -10.08 -10.83
C TRP A 348 1.10 -9.00 -11.89
N SER A 349 2.15 -8.44 -12.46
CA SER A 349 2.07 -7.39 -13.47
C SER A 349 1.32 -7.85 -14.73
N TRP A 350 1.66 -9.04 -15.26
CA TRP A 350 0.94 -9.61 -16.38
C TRP A 350 -0.53 -9.93 -16.07
N THR A 351 -0.82 -10.31 -14.83
CA THR A 351 -2.22 -10.51 -14.37
C THR A 351 -3.00 -9.21 -14.40
N GLN A 352 -2.40 -8.10 -13.94
CA GLN A 352 -3.04 -6.78 -14.02
C GLN A 352 -3.29 -6.37 -15.48
N LEU A 353 -2.33 -6.61 -16.37
CA LEU A 353 -2.45 -6.34 -17.79
C LEU A 353 -3.56 -7.20 -18.42
N ALA A 354 -3.60 -8.50 -18.16
CA ALA A 354 -4.62 -9.42 -18.67
C ALA A 354 -6.03 -9.08 -18.15
N ASN A 355 -6.13 -8.50 -16.96
CA ASN A 355 -7.39 -8.05 -16.37
C ASN A 355 -7.79 -6.64 -16.82
N LYS A 356 -6.97 -5.95 -17.62
CA LYS A 356 -7.18 -4.55 -18.04
C LYS A 356 -7.38 -3.62 -16.84
N ALA A 357 -6.58 -3.80 -15.80
CA ALA A 357 -6.61 -2.97 -14.62
C ALA A 357 -6.34 -1.51 -15.01
N LYS A 358 -7.08 -0.57 -14.38
CA LYS A 358 -7.08 0.85 -14.77
C LYS A 358 -6.29 1.75 -13.81
N SER A 359 -5.62 1.16 -12.84
CA SER A 359 -4.90 1.91 -11.79
C SER A 359 -3.67 2.61 -12.35
N VAL A 360 -2.99 1.98 -13.30
CA VAL A 360 -1.93 2.56 -14.12
C VAL A 360 -2.15 2.20 -15.58
N SER A 361 -1.35 2.74 -16.49
CA SER A 361 -1.47 2.44 -17.92
C SER A 361 -1.11 0.99 -18.25
N GLU A 362 -1.67 0.46 -19.34
CA GLU A 362 -1.29 -0.87 -19.85
C GLU A 362 0.20 -0.93 -20.18
N GLU A 363 0.79 0.18 -20.65
CA GLU A 363 2.22 0.30 -20.96
C GLU A 363 3.10 0.15 -19.72
N GLU A 364 2.69 0.72 -18.59
CA GLU A 364 3.42 0.61 -17.32
C GLU A 364 3.40 -0.83 -16.80
N TYR A 365 2.24 -1.52 -16.84
CA TYR A 365 2.18 -2.93 -16.46
C TYR A 365 3.00 -3.81 -17.40
N ALA A 366 2.92 -3.60 -18.73
CA ALA A 366 3.69 -4.34 -19.70
C ALA A 366 5.20 -4.14 -19.49
N LYS A 367 5.64 -2.91 -19.28
CA LYS A 367 7.03 -2.57 -19.00
C LYS A 367 7.53 -3.24 -17.74
N LEU A 368 6.79 -3.10 -16.62
CA LEU A 368 7.15 -3.72 -15.35
C LEU A 368 7.28 -5.24 -15.51
N GLY A 369 6.28 -5.91 -16.09
CA GLY A 369 6.32 -7.35 -16.30
C GLY A 369 7.51 -7.80 -17.14
N THR A 370 7.83 -7.06 -18.21
CA THR A 370 8.97 -7.37 -19.08
C THR A 370 10.31 -7.18 -18.36
N GLU A 371 10.46 -6.09 -17.61
CA GLU A 371 11.69 -5.82 -16.85
C GLU A 371 11.93 -6.88 -15.76
N ARG A 372 10.87 -7.28 -15.04
CA ARG A 372 10.95 -8.28 -13.97
C ARG A 372 11.19 -9.69 -14.53
N PHE A 373 10.58 -10.03 -15.66
CA PHE A 373 10.85 -11.27 -16.38
C PHE A 373 12.33 -11.39 -16.77
N ALA A 374 12.88 -10.34 -17.38
CA ALA A 374 14.29 -10.31 -17.74
C ALA A 374 15.21 -10.44 -16.51
N LYS A 375 14.84 -9.83 -15.37
CA LYS A 375 15.57 -9.97 -14.10
C LYS A 375 15.48 -11.39 -13.53
N THR A 376 14.33 -12.04 -13.62
CA THR A 376 14.18 -13.44 -13.23
C THR A 376 15.17 -14.33 -13.99
N LEU A 377 15.22 -14.21 -15.33
CA LEU A 377 16.17 -14.95 -16.17
C LEU A 377 17.61 -14.62 -15.82
N GLN A 378 17.94 -13.32 -15.64
CA GLN A 378 19.29 -12.88 -15.28
C GLN A 378 19.76 -13.53 -13.97
N HIS A 379 18.89 -13.58 -12.94
CA HIS A 379 19.22 -14.24 -11.67
C HIS A 379 19.43 -15.73 -11.84
N LEU A 380 18.50 -16.44 -12.47
CA LEU A 380 18.57 -17.90 -12.67
C LEU A 380 19.80 -18.35 -13.47
N GLN A 381 20.30 -17.50 -14.36
CA GLN A 381 21.46 -17.78 -15.22
C GLN A 381 22.78 -17.28 -14.64
N SER A 382 22.78 -16.58 -13.50
CA SER A 382 23.98 -15.98 -12.91
C SER A 382 24.86 -17.00 -12.20
N ASP A 383 26.17 -16.71 -12.13
CA ASP A 383 27.12 -17.47 -11.33
C ASP A 383 26.80 -17.35 -9.84
N ASP A 384 26.38 -16.16 -9.38
CA ASP A 384 25.99 -15.93 -7.99
C ASP A 384 24.88 -16.92 -7.57
N TYR A 385 23.87 -17.15 -8.43
CA TYR A 385 22.79 -18.10 -8.17
C TYR A 385 23.26 -19.54 -8.12
N ARG A 386 24.13 -19.94 -9.07
CA ARG A 386 24.70 -21.31 -9.09
C ARG A 386 25.53 -21.57 -7.84
N ASN A 387 26.42 -20.64 -7.49
CA ASN A 387 27.24 -20.73 -6.28
C ASN A 387 26.37 -20.81 -5.00
N ALA A 388 25.29 -20.03 -4.94
CA ALA A 388 24.37 -20.07 -3.82
C ALA A 388 23.67 -21.44 -3.68
N LEU A 389 23.24 -22.04 -4.78
CA LEU A 389 22.69 -23.40 -4.78
C LEU A 389 23.71 -24.45 -4.32
N ASP A 390 24.99 -24.30 -4.72
CA ASP A 390 26.06 -25.20 -4.29
C ASP A 390 26.30 -25.10 -2.79
N ILE A 391 26.31 -23.91 -2.22
CA ILE A 391 26.44 -23.69 -0.77
C ILE A 391 25.26 -24.35 -0.02
N ILE A 392 24.02 -24.11 -0.45
CA ILE A 392 22.82 -24.69 0.18
C ILE A 392 22.85 -26.23 0.09
N ASN A 393 23.24 -26.80 -1.05
CA ASN A 393 23.35 -28.24 -1.22
C ASN A 393 24.49 -28.85 -0.39
N ALA A 394 25.61 -28.14 -0.23
CA ALA A 394 26.70 -28.59 0.64
C ALA A 394 26.28 -28.64 2.10
N ASP A 395 25.56 -27.64 2.60
CA ASP A 395 24.99 -27.64 3.96
C ASP A 395 24.05 -28.84 4.17
N LYS A 396 23.24 -29.19 3.18
CA LYS A 396 22.32 -30.33 3.21
C LYS A 396 23.03 -31.66 3.37
N LEU A 397 24.25 -31.77 2.88
CA LEU A 397 25.05 -33.00 2.95
C LEU A 397 25.82 -33.17 4.29
N LEU A 398 25.76 -32.17 5.20
CA LEU A 398 26.41 -32.26 6.48
C LEU A 398 25.75 -33.34 7.35
N PRO A 399 26.55 -34.12 8.14
CA PRO A 399 26.04 -35.18 9.03
C PRO A 399 25.04 -34.67 10.09
N SER A 400 25.11 -33.37 10.43
CA SER A 400 24.23 -32.72 11.40
C SER A 400 22.96 -32.11 10.75
N PHE A 401 22.76 -32.30 9.46
CA PHE A 401 21.58 -31.73 8.77
C PHE A 401 20.29 -32.45 9.20
N ASN A 402 19.37 -31.69 9.80
CA ASN A 402 18.08 -32.20 10.29
C ASN A 402 16.89 -31.79 9.39
N GLY A 403 17.14 -31.27 8.22
CA GLY A 403 16.09 -30.71 7.34
C GLY A 403 15.58 -29.33 7.77
N HIS A 404 16.20 -28.71 8.77
CA HIS A 404 15.83 -27.38 9.26
C HIS A 404 16.75 -26.31 8.67
N ARG A 405 16.14 -25.21 8.25
CA ARG A 405 16.86 -23.97 8.01
C ARG A 405 16.90 -23.20 9.32
N SER A 406 17.99 -23.35 10.07
CA SER A 406 18.16 -22.68 11.37
C SER A 406 18.86 -21.35 11.17
N PHE A 407 18.11 -20.29 10.96
CA PHE A 407 18.61 -18.93 11.12
C PHE A 407 18.12 -18.38 12.45
N THR A 408 19.01 -17.78 13.22
CA THR A 408 18.63 -17.06 14.43
C THR A 408 18.03 -15.72 14.01
N ILE A 409 16.75 -15.51 14.32
CA ILE A 409 16.04 -14.25 14.03
C ILE A 409 16.26 -13.25 15.16
#